data_1060ac83d0b9103eeeff0e936ab500f0
#
_entry.id   1060ac83d0b9103eeeff0e936ab500f0
#
_cell.length_a   1.000
_cell.length_b   1.000
_cell.length_c   1.000
_cell.angle_alpha   90.00
_cell.angle_beta   90.00
_cell.angle_gamma   90.00
#
_symmetry.space_group_name_H-M   'P 1'
#
loop_
_entity.id
_entity.type
_entity.pdbx_description
1 polymer ?
#
loop_
_entity_poly.entity_id
_entity_poly.type
_entity_poly.pdbx_seq_one_letter_code
_entity_poly.pdbx_strand_id
1 'polypeptide(L)'
;GLGNGETPIFPIHIFKVKDGLNYNEGDPNYDLFKLACRVSAKRLFPNFSFIDAPYNLQYYKPGDYNTEIAYMGCRTRVIGNVYDPTREIVTGRGNLSFTSINLPRLGILAGGDIVKFFEMLEDRMNLVVDQLLYRFKIQSQKKVKNYPFLMGQGIWIDSEKLNPNDTIGEVLKHGTLSVGFIGLAECLKALIGVHHGESKEAQELGLRIIGRMRARMDEESKKTGLNFSLLATPAEGLS
;
A
#
# COMPACT_ATOMS: atom_id res chain seq x y z
N GLY A 1 -4.23 -28.01 9.26
CA GLY A 1 -3.75 -26.66 9.02
C GLY A 1 -3.46 -25.91 10.31
N LEU A 2 -2.71 -24.84 10.21
CA LEU A 2 -2.50 -23.91 11.31
C LEU A 2 -3.86 -23.36 11.77
N GLY A 3 -4.09 -23.23 13.08
CA GLY A 3 -5.27 -22.57 13.63
C GLY A 3 -6.44 -23.49 14.05
N ASN A 4 -6.25 -24.79 14.17
CA ASN A 4 -7.30 -25.71 14.69
C ASN A 4 -8.68 -25.52 14.04
N GLY A 5 -8.72 -25.30 12.71
CA GLY A 5 -9.96 -25.06 11.98
C GLY A 5 -10.40 -23.59 11.91
N GLU A 6 -9.75 -22.68 12.61
CA GLU A 6 -9.93 -21.24 12.48
C GLU A 6 -8.97 -20.67 11.43
N THR A 7 -9.29 -19.47 10.90
CA THR A 7 -8.42 -18.80 9.95
C THR A 7 -7.33 -18.05 10.72
N PRO A 8 -6.04 -18.43 10.57
CA PRO A 8 -4.97 -17.67 11.20
C PRO A 8 -4.83 -16.30 10.52
N ILE A 9 -4.65 -15.25 11.31
CA ILE A 9 -4.42 -13.90 10.78
C ILE A 9 -3.02 -13.83 10.15
N PHE A 10 -2.03 -14.46 10.75
CA PHE A 10 -0.65 -14.51 10.28
C PHE A 10 -0.13 -15.95 10.23
N PRO A 11 0.81 -16.26 9.30
CA PRO A 11 1.30 -15.39 8.22
C PRO A 11 0.24 -15.13 7.16
N ILE A 12 0.29 -13.95 6.53
CA ILE A 12 -0.60 -13.61 5.43
C ILE A 12 -0.16 -14.37 4.18
N HIS A 13 -1.05 -15.20 3.65
CA HIS A 13 -0.78 -16.01 2.48
C HIS A 13 -1.16 -15.25 1.21
N ILE A 14 -0.22 -15.13 0.28
CA ILE A 14 -0.43 -14.57 -1.06
C ILE A 14 -0.24 -15.70 -2.08
N PHE A 15 -1.29 -16.02 -2.81
CA PHE A 15 -1.23 -16.98 -3.91
C PHE A 15 -0.98 -16.21 -5.21
N LYS A 16 0.19 -16.41 -5.82
CA LYS A 16 0.56 -15.79 -7.09
C LYS A 16 -0.05 -16.55 -8.23
N VAL A 17 -0.89 -15.90 -9.03
CA VAL A 17 -1.54 -16.46 -10.22
C VAL A 17 -0.75 -16.04 -11.44
N LYS A 18 -0.36 -17.03 -12.27
CA LYS A 18 0.43 -16.79 -13.47
C LYS A 18 0.00 -17.74 -14.58
N ASP A 19 -0.16 -17.19 -15.79
CA ASP A 19 -0.44 -17.94 -17.01
C ASP A 19 0.69 -18.94 -17.32
N GLY A 20 0.34 -20.12 -17.80
CA GLY A 20 1.26 -21.22 -18.07
C GLY A 20 1.81 -21.93 -16.83
N LEU A 21 1.49 -21.47 -15.60
CA LEU A 21 1.90 -22.11 -14.36
C LEU A 21 0.72 -22.69 -13.56
N ASN A 22 -0.32 -21.91 -13.33
CA ASN A 22 -1.39 -22.32 -12.43
C ASN A 22 -2.76 -21.70 -12.71
N TYR A 23 -2.91 -20.93 -13.80
CA TYR A 23 -4.14 -20.20 -14.07
C TYR A 23 -5.14 -20.98 -14.94
N ASN A 24 -4.66 -21.62 -15.99
CA ASN A 24 -5.51 -22.32 -16.96
C ASN A 24 -5.60 -23.80 -16.67
N GLU A 25 -6.70 -24.42 -17.11
CA GLU A 25 -6.84 -25.87 -17.11
C GLU A 25 -5.74 -26.48 -18.00
N GLY A 26 -4.98 -27.41 -17.43
CA GLY A 26 -3.80 -28.00 -18.08
C GLY A 26 -2.47 -27.40 -17.64
N ASP A 27 -2.45 -26.28 -16.95
CA ASP A 27 -1.22 -25.76 -16.33
C ASP A 27 -0.70 -26.73 -15.25
N PRO A 28 0.62 -26.83 -15.05
CA PRO A 28 1.24 -27.79 -14.13
C PRO A 28 0.73 -27.75 -12.69
N ASN A 29 0.28 -26.61 -12.20
CA ASN A 29 -0.20 -26.41 -10.82
C ASN A 29 -1.63 -25.83 -10.77
N TYR A 30 -2.46 -26.10 -11.77
CA TYR A 30 -3.85 -25.65 -11.81
C TYR A 30 -4.68 -26.23 -10.65
N ASP A 31 -4.37 -27.44 -10.21
CA ASP A 31 -4.98 -28.09 -9.04
C ASP A 31 -4.78 -27.28 -7.76
N LEU A 32 -3.60 -26.66 -7.58
CA LEU A 32 -3.32 -25.76 -6.45
C LEU A 32 -4.13 -24.47 -6.54
N PHE A 33 -4.33 -23.92 -7.74
CA PHE A 33 -5.20 -22.76 -7.92
C PHE A 33 -6.66 -23.08 -7.55
N LYS A 34 -7.18 -24.22 -8.00
CA LYS A 34 -8.52 -24.68 -7.59
C LYS A 34 -8.63 -24.88 -6.08
N LEU A 35 -7.58 -25.42 -5.45
CA LEU A 35 -7.55 -25.59 -4.00
C LEU A 35 -7.53 -24.20 -3.31
N ALA A 36 -6.71 -23.28 -3.78
CA ALA A 36 -6.64 -21.91 -3.24
C ALA A 36 -8.00 -21.20 -3.32
N CYS A 37 -8.68 -21.27 -4.46
CA CYS A 37 -10.04 -20.73 -4.64
C CYS A 37 -11.03 -21.34 -3.65
N ARG A 38 -11.00 -22.67 -3.49
CA ARG A 38 -11.89 -23.40 -2.58
C ARG A 38 -11.65 -23.04 -1.11
N VAL A 39 -10.40 -22.86 -0.73
CA VAL A 39 -10.00 -22.43 0.62
C VAL A 39 -10.41 -20.97 0.83
N SER A 40 -10.13 -20.09 -0.13
CA SER A 40 -10.47 -18.66 -0.04
C SER A 40 -11.99 -18.45 0.09
N ALA A 41 -12.80 -19.23 -0.62
CA ALA A 41 -14.26 -19.18 -0.52
C ALA A 41 -14.78 -19.50 0.90
N LYS A 42 -14.02 -20.27 1.69
CA LYS A 42 -14.40 -20.68 3.06
C LYS A 42 -13.75 -19.84 4.15
N ARG A 43 -12.57 -19.27 3.89
CA ARG A 43 -11.70 -18.71 4.92
C ARG A 43 -11.20 -17.29 4.60
N LEU A 44 -11.56 -16.73 3.44
CA LEU A 44 -11.08 -15.44 2.93
C LEU A 44 -9.55 -15.38 2.69
N PHE A 45 -8.86 -16.50 2.77
CA PHE A 45 -7.44 -16.69 2.48
C PHE A 45 -7.23 -17.90 1.58
N PRO A 46 -6.18 -17.91 0.74
CA PRO A 46 -5.16 -16.86 0.53
C PRO A 46 -5.70 -15.64 -0.21
N ASN A 47 -4.96 -14.52 -0.13
CA ASN A 47 -5.13 -13.40 -1.07
C ASN A 47 -4.51 -13.78 -2.42
N PHE A 48 -5.06 -13.25 -3.52
CA PHE A 48 -4.56 -13.55 -4.86
C PHE A 48 -3.77 -12.36 -5.42
N SER A 49 -2.64 -12.66 -6.08
CA SER A 49 -1.85 -11.71 -6.82
C SER A 49 -1.72 -12.16 -8.27
N PHE A 50 -2.26 -11.39 -9.19
CA PHE A 50 -2.17 -11.66 -10.63
C PHE A 50 -0.87 -11.11 -11.18
N ILE A 51 0.12 -11.99 -11.39
CA ILE A 51 1.48 -11.60 -11.78
C ILE A 51 1.49 -10.99 -13.18
N ASP A 52 0.66 -11.50 -14.09
CA ASP A 52 0.58 -11.06 -15.48
C ASP A 52 -0.28 -9.79 -15.67
N ALA A 53 -0.83 -9.22 -14.60
CA ALA A 53 -1.56 -7.96 -14.70
C ALA A 53 -0.63 -6.82 -15.19
N PRO A 54 -1.07 -5.97 -16.13
CA PRO A 54 -0.22 -4.93 -16.72
C PRO A 54 0.47 -4.03 -15.69
N TYR A 55 -0.23 -3.69 -14.61
CA TYR A 55 0.30 -2.86 -13.53
C TYR A 55 1.35 -3.58 -12.65
N ASN A 56 1.51 -4.90 -12.79
CA ASN A 56 2.58 -5.67 -12.17
C ASN A 56 3.74 -5.88 -13.16
N LEU A 57 3.42 -6.17 -14.43
CA LEU A 57 4.42 -6.41 -15.47
C LEU A 57 5.26 -5.18 -15.80
N GLN A 58 4.74 -3.97 -15.63
CA GLN A 58 5.47 -2.73 -15.96
C GLN A 58 6.83 -2.60 -15.24
N TYR A 59 6.99 -3.24 -14.09
CA TYR A 59 8.24 -3.21 -13.29
C TYR A 59 9.06 -4.49 -13.42
N TYR A 60 8.43 -5.58 -13.87
CA TYR A 60 9.09 -6.89 -13.91
C TYR A 60 10.14 -6.98 -15.01
N LYS A 61 11.34 -7.37 -14.62
CA LYS A 61 12.45 -7.65 -15.54
C LYS A 61 12.73 -9.15 -15.51
N PRO A 62 12.50 -9.88 -16.61
CA PRO A 62 12.77 -11.32 -16.64
C PRO A 62 14.22 -11.64 -16.23
N GLY A 63 14.36 -12.59 -15.32
CA GLY A 63 15.67 -12.99 -14.76
C GLY A 63 16.11 -12.20 -13.53
N ASP A 64 15.44 -11.09 -13.19
CA ASP A 64 15.67 -10.34 -11.95
C ASP A 64 14.49 -10.50 -10.98
N TYR A 65 14.58 -11.47 -10.09
CA TYR A 65 13.53 -11.76 -9.11
C TYR A 65 13.28 -10.63 -8.10
N ASN A 66 14.21 -9.69 -7.93
CA ASN A 66 13.99 -8.52 -7.08
C ASN A 66 12.91 -7.58 -7.64
N THR A 67 12.62 -7.67 -8.94
CA THR A 67 11.58 -6.88 -9.61
C THR A 67 10.23 -7.59 -9.65
N GLU A 68 10.15 -8.85 -9.23
CA GLU A 68 8.88 -9.56 -9.11
C GLU A 68 8.07 -9.02 -7.94
N ILE A 69 6.76 -8.85 -8.17
CA ILE A 69 5.88 -8.28 -7.13
C ILE A 69 5.93 -9.05 -5.83
N ALA A 70 6.07 -8.32 -4.72
CA ALA A 70 5.88 -8.81 -3.36
C ALA A 70 5.04 -7.81 -2.56
N TYR A 71 4.46 -8.31 -1.47
CA TYR A 71 3.56 -7.52 -0.62
C TYR A 71 4.13 -7.42 0.78
N MET A 72 3.90 -6.26 1.41
CA MET A 72 4.07 -6.09 2.84
C MET A 72 2.70 -6.14 3.52
N GLY A 73 2.57 -6.97 4.53
CA GLY A 73 1.28 -7.22 5.14
C GLY A 73 0.27 -7.76 4.11
N CYS A 74 -0.97 -7.28 4.18
CA CYS A 74 -2.07 -7.86 3.40
C CYS A 74 -2.15 -7.34 1.96
N ARG A 75 -1.79 -6.08 1.70
CA ARG A 75 -2.17 -5.39 0.45
C ARG A 75 -1.15 -4.38 -0.05
N THR A 76 -0.16 -4.00 0.75
CA THR A 76 0.80 -2.99 0.36
C THR A 76 1.88 -3.60 -0.52
N ARG A 77 2.04 -3.08 -1.73
CA ARG A 77 3.19 -3.41 -2.57
C ARG A 77 4.09 -2.19 -2.73
N VAL A 78 5.38 -2.43 -2.74
CA VAL A 78 6.40 -1.41 -2.94
C VAL A 78 7.32 -1.87 -4.06
N ILE A 79 7.27 -1.18 -5.20
CA ILE A 79 8.14 -1.47 -6.34
C ILE A 79 8.78 -0.17 -6.82
N GLY A 80 7.99 0.83 -7.25
CA GLY A 80 8.49 2.12 -7.70
C GLY A 80 9.38 2.79 -6.67
N ASN A 81 10.44 3.43 -7.12
CA ASN A 81 11.41 4.11 -6.27
C ASN A 81 11.75 5.48 -6.83
N VAL A 82 11.05 6.51 -6.39
CA VAL A 82 11.24 7.89 -6.85
C VAL A 82 12.64 8.42 -6.46
N TYR A 83 13.13 8.00 -5.29
CA TYR A 83 14.47 8.37 -4.82
C TYR A 83 15.57 7.76 -5.71
N ASP A 84 15.40 6.52 -6.14
CA ASP A 84 16.34 5.83 -7.01
C ASP A 84 15.61 5.04 -8.11
N PRO A 85 15.26 5.69 -9.23
CA PRO A 85 14.53 5.04 -10.32
C PRO A 85 15.29 3.91 -11.02
N THR A 86 16.59 3.76 -10.75
CA THR A 86 17.39 2.65 -11.30
C THR A 86 17.19 1.34 -10.53
N ARG A 87 16.67 1.43 -9.30
CA ARG A 87 16.41 0.28 -8.41
C ARG A 87 14.94 0.22 -7.99
N GLU A 88 14.07 -0.03 -8.95
CA GLU A 88 12.66 -0.33 -8.72
C GLU A 88 12.49 -1.80 -8.35
N ILE A 89 12.88 -2.13 -7.14
CA ILE A 89 12.88 -3.49 -6.58
C ILE A 89 12.02 -3.56 -5.32
N VAL A 90 11.63 -4.76 -4.93
CA VAL A 90 10.83 -5.00 -3.71
C VAL A 90 11.66 -5.39 -2.50
N THR A 91 12.86 -5.95 -2.72
CA THR A 91 13.73 -6.47 -1.67
C THR A 91 14.40 -5.34 -0.89
N GLY A 92 14.49 -5.50 0.43
CA GLY A 92 15.20 -4.56 1.31
C GLY A 92 14.51 -3.21 1.50
N ARG A 93 13.23 -3.08 1.16
CA ARG A 93 12.45 -1.85 1.25
C ARG A 93 11.17 -2.07 2.05
N GLY A 94 10.53 -0.99 2.49
CA GLY A 94 9.32 -1.10 3.28
C GLY A 94 8.61 0.22 3.53
N ASN A 95 7.44 0.15 4.20
CA ASN A 95 6.74 1.33 4.69
C ASN A 95 7.46 1.88 5.93
N LEU A 96 7.72 3.19 5.93
CA LEU A 96 8.30 3.90 7.08
C LEU A 96 7.21 4.34 8.05
N SER A 97 6.13 4.87 7.50
CA SER A 97 5.04 5.43 8.28
C SER A 97 3.79 5.55 7.41
N PHE A 98 2.62 5.46 8.05
CA PHE A 98 1.35 5.77 7.40
C PHE A 98 0.42 6.52 8.34
N THR A 99 -0.52 7.27 7.75
CA THR A 99 -1.60 7.94 8.46
C THR A 99 -2.84 7.91 7.59
N SER A 100 -3.98 7.56 8.18
CA SER A 100 -5.25 7.40 7.45
C SER A 100 -6.18 8.57 7.66
N ILE A 101 -6.82 9.02 6.58
CA ILE A 101 -7.86 10.05 6.57
C ILE A 101 -9.23 9.38 6.77
N ASN A 102 -10.00 9.89 7.72
CA ASN A 102 -11.38 9.47 7.96
C ASN A 102 -12.31 10.22 6.99
N LEU A 103 -12.56 9.63 5.80
CA LEU A 103 -13.43 10.21 4.79
C LEU A 103 -14.88 10.35 5.26
N PRO A 104 -15.52 9.39 5.98
CA PRO A 104 -16.87 9.54 6.51
C PRO A 104 -17.06 10.81 7.32
N ARG A 105 -16.10 11.11 8.22
CA ARG A 105 -16.15 12.34 9.00
C ARG A 105 -16.17 13.59 8.12
N LEU A 106 -15.36 13.62 7.06
CA LEU A 106 -15.33 14.74 6.13
C LEU A 106 -16.66 14.87 5.37
N GLY A 107 -17.24 13.75 4.90
CA GLY A 107 -18.52 13.71 4.23
C GLY A 107 -19.66 14.25 5.10
N ILE A 108 -19.72 13.81 6.37
CA ILE A 108 -20.72 14.29 7.34
C ILE A 108 -20.57 15.80 7.60
N LEU A 109 -19.36 16.29 7.82
CA LEU A 109 -19.09 17.71 8.11
C LEU A 109 -19.32 18.60 6.91
N ALA A 110 -19.15 18.08 5.70
CA ALA A 110 -19.46 18.81 4.46
C ALA A 110 -20.97 19.03 4.26
N GLY A 111 -21.82 18.10 4.76
CA GLY A 111 -23.26 18.25 4.74
C GLY A 111 -23.86 18.27 3.34
N GLY A 112 -23.33 17.50 2.40
CA GLY A 112 -23.73 17.44 1.00
C GLY A 112 -23.05 18.47 0.09
N ASP A 113 -22.28 19.40 0.64
CA ASP A 113 -21.50 20.36 -0.14
C ASP A 113 -20.19 19.74 -0.64
N ILE A 114 -20.17 19.42 -1.93
CA ILE A 114 -19.01 18.77 -2.58
C ILE A 114 -17.78 19.69 -2.63
N VAL A 115 -17.95 20.99 -2.81
CA VAL A 115 -16.84 21.96 -2.85
C VAL A 115 -16.18 22.03 -1.48
N LYS A 116 -16.96 22.23 -0.44
CA LYS A 116 -16.50 22.23 0.95
C LYS A 116 -15.82 20.91 1.33
N PHE A 117 -16.35 19.77 0.85
CA PHE A 117 -15.72 18.48 1.07
C PHE A 117 -14.29 18.44 0.52
N PHE A 118 -14.07 18.87 -0.74
CA PHE A 118 -12.75 18.88 -1.34
C PHE A 118 -11.79 19.85 -0.66
N GLU A 119 -12.25 21.02 -0.23
CA GLU A 119 -11.44 21.96 0.57
C GLU A 119 -10.97 21.31 1.88
N MET A 120 -11.87 20.67 2.61
CA MET A 120 -11.54 19.96 3.84
C MET A 120 -10.62 18.76 3.59
N LEU A 121 -10.75 18.08 2.46
CA LEU A 121 -9.88 16.98 2.07
C LEU A 121 -8.45 17.49 1.81
N GLU A 122 -8.29 18.61 1.09
CA GLU A 122 -6.98 19.24 0.88
C GLU A 122 -6.31 19.61 2.21
N ASP A 123 -7.04 20.23 3.14
CA ASP A 123 -6.52 20.56 4.47
C ASP A 123 -6.04 19.32 5.22
N ARG A 124 -6.78 18.21 5.15
CA ARG A 124 -6.38 16.96 5.79
C ARG A 124 -5.18 16.32 5.11
N MET A 125 -5.10 16.38 3.80
CA MET A 125 -3.91 15.88 3.07
C MET A 125 -2.67 16.70 3.44
N ASN A 126 -2.77 18.03 3.54
CA ASN A 126 -1.67 18.88 4.00
C ASN A 126 -1.18 18.45 5.39
N LEU A 127 -2.09 18.31 6.35
CA LEU A 127 -1.77 17.90 7.71
C LEU A 127 -1.09 16.52 7.75
N VAL A 128 -1.59 15.56 6.98
CA VAL A 128 -1.04 14.19 6.94
C VAL A 128 0.34 14.17 6.30
N VAL A 129 0.55 14.90 5.21
CA VAL A 129 1.86 15.03 4.57
C VAL A 129 2.88 15.65 5.52
N ASP A 130 2.54 16.75 6.18
CA ASP A 130 3.41 17.40 7.17
C ASP A 130 3.78 16.45 8.31
N GLN A 131 2.82 15.70 8.81
CA GLN A 131 3.04 14.67 9.84
C GLN A 131 3.98 13.56 9.38
N LEU A 132 3.81 13.06 8.16
CA LEU A 132 4.66 12.01 7.60
C LEU A 132 6.10 12.51 7.39
N LEU A 133 6.27 13.73 6.88
CA LEU A 133 7.58 14.37 6.72
C LEU A 133 8.27 14.62 8.08
N TYR A 134 7.50 15.04 9.08
CA TYR A 134 8.03 15.20 10.43
C TYR A 134 8.52 13.88 11.03
N ARG A 135 7.74 12.81 10.89
CA ARG A 135 8.15 11.46 11.31
C ARG A 135 9.39 10.99 10.55
N PHE A 136 9.44 11.20 9.24
CA PHE A 136 10.61 10.87 8.44
C PHE A 136 11.86 11.60 8.96
N LYS A 137 11.75 12.90 9.25
CA LYS A 137 12.85 13.69 9.82
C LYS A 137 13.36 13.11 11.14
N ILE A 138 12.46 12.71 12.05
CA ILE A 138 12.85 12.09 13.34
C ILE A 138 13.53 10.75 13.11
N GLN A 139 12.97 9.90 12.24
CA GLN A 139 13.52 8.58 11.94
C GLN A 139 14.90 8.70 11.29
N SER A 140 15.08 9.65 10.37
CA SER A 140 16.34 9.89 9.65
C SER A 140 17.51 10.25 10.57
N GLN A 141 17.25 10.79 11.76
CA GLN A 141 18.27 11.15 12.75
C GLN A 141 18.71 9.94 13.61
N LYS A 142 18.01 8.80 13.50
CA LYS A 142 18.37 7.58 14.23
C LYS A 142 19.63 6.97 13.64
N LYS A 143 20.32 6.16 14.44
CA LYS A 143 21.56 5.49 14.06
C LYS A 143 21.33 4.01 13.76
N VAL A 144 22.20 3.41 12.96
CA VAL A 144 22.17 1.97 12.65
C VAL A 144 22.02 1.12 13.90
N LYS A 145 22.76 1.42 14.96
CA LYS A 145 22.70 0.70 16.24
C LYS A 145 21.32 0.72 16.94
N ASN A 146 20.43 1.65 16.57
CA ASN A 146 19.05 1.67 17.08
C ASN A 146 18.17 0.61 16.39
N TYR A 147 18.61 0.05 15.28
CA TYR A 147 17.93 -0.97 14.50
C TYR A 147 18.87 -2.13 14.16
N PRO A 148 19.35 -2.89 15.18
CA PRO A 148 20.42 -3.88 15.02
C PRO A 148 20.06 -5.00 14.04
N PHE A 149 18.77 -5.37 13.94
CA PHE A 149 18.31 -6.38 13.00
C PHE A 149 18.19 -5.79 11.59
N LEU A 150 17.34 -4.76 11.42
CA LEU A 150 16.97 -4.25 10.10
C LEU A 150 18.14 -3.57 9.38
N MET A 151 18.88 -2.74 10.11
CA MET A 151 20.00 -1.95 9.57
C MET A 151 21.34 -2.61 9.85
N GLY A 152 21.54 -3.16 11.06
CA GLY A 152 22.82 -3.72 11.48
C GLY A 152 23.18 -5.05 10.81
N GLN A 153 22.19 -5.79 10.28
CA GLN A 153 22.40 -7.02 9.51
C GLN A 153 22.29 -6.83 7.99
N GLY A 154 22.21 -5.58 7.51
CA GLY A 154 22.15 -5.31 6.08
C GLY A 154 20.83 -5.75 5.39
N ILE A 155 19.73 -5.89 6.13
CA ILE A 155 18.44 -6.31 5.57
C ILE A 155 17.79 -5.17 4.78
N TRP A 156 17.89 -3.93 5.28
CA TRP A 156 17.45 -2.77 4.56
C TRP A 156 18.44 -2.39 3.46
N ILE A 157 17.94 -2.04 2.30
CA ILE A 157 18.77 -1.69 1.13
C ILE A 157 19.83 -0.63 1.49
N ASP A 158 21.07 -0.87 1.07
CA ASP A 158 22.24 -0.02 1.31
C ASP A 158 22.67 0.12 2.80
N SER A 159 21.98 -0.50 3.74
CA SER A 159 22.35 -0.40 5.17
C SER A 159 23.67 -1.12 5.49
N GLU A 160 24.09 -2.08 4.66
CA GLU A 160 25.38 -2.75 4.76
C GLU A 160 26.59 -1.80 4.52
N LYS A 161 26.34 -0.62 3.93
CA LYS A 161 27.34 0.42 3.68
C LYS A 161 27.56 1.33 4.87
N LEU A 162 26.72 1.22 5.92
CA LEU A 162 26.72 2.10 7.07
C LEU A 162 27.42 1.47 8.28
N ASN A 163 28.05 2.32 9.09
CA ASN A 163 28.62 1.93 10.38
C ASN A 163 27.58 2.07 11.51
N PRO A 164 27.75 1.39 12.67
CA PRO A 164 26.78 1.40 13.77
C PRO A 164 26.40 2.79 14.30
N ASN A 165 27.28 3.77 14.19
CA ASN A 165 27.04 5.15 14.64
C ASN A 165 26.58 6.10 13.55
N ASP A 166 26.52 5.68 12.30
CA ASP A 166 26.01 6.49 11.19
C ASP A 166 24.49 6.65 11.31
N THR A 167 23.98 7.77 10.80
CA THR A 167 22.55 8.02 10.69
C THR A 167 21.98 7.23 9.51
N ILE A 168 20.71 6.81 9.63
CA ILE A 168 20.05 6.01 8.61
C ILE A 168 19.28 6.84 7.58
N GLY A 169 19.39 8.16 7.63
CA GLY A 169 18.57 9.08 6.82
C GLY A 169 18.63 8.83 5.32
N GLU A 170 19.83 8.59 4.77
CA GLU A 170 19.98 8.35 3.33
C GLU A 170 19.32 7.07 2.87
N VAL A 171 19.53 5.97 3.58
CA VAL A 171 18.95 4.68 3.21
C VAL A 171 17.44 4.62 3.44
N LEU A 172 16.90 5.41 4.38
CA LEU A 172 15.45 5.52 4.59
C LEU A 172 14.70 6.13 3.41
N LYS A 173 15.35 6.91 2.54
CA LYS A 173 14.73 7.49 1.35
C LYS A 173 14.19 6.43 0.37
N HIS A 174 14.68 5.20 0.45
CA HIS A 174 14.13 4.07 -0.29
C HIS A 174 12.79 3.57 0.24
N GLY A 175 12.43 3.94 1.46
CA GLY A 175 11.15 3.56 2.07
C GLY A 175 9.99 4.41 1.61
N THR A 176 8.77 4.02 1.99
CA THR A 176 7.53 4.65 1.56
C THR A 176 6.82 5.34 2.72
N LEU A 177 6.33 6.54 2.47
CA LEU A 177 5.42 7.29 3.32
C LEU A 177 4.00 7.12 2.75
N SER A 178 3.10 6.51 3.49
CA SER A 178 1.78 6.14 2.96
C SER A 178 0.67 6.99 3.57
N VAL A 179 -0.13 7.61 2.70
CA VAL A 179 -1.40 8.22 3.08
C VAL A 179 -2.50 7.18 2.89
N GLY A 180 -3.19 6.85 3.96
CA GLY A 180 -4.31 5.95 3.94
C GLY A 180 -5.65 6.69 3.88
N PHE A 181 -6.71 5.98 3.53
CA PHE A 181 -8.09 6.44 3.70
C PHE A 181 -8.97 5.28 4.14
N ILE A 182 -10.05 5.61 4.83
CA ILE A 182 -11.09 4.66 5.25
C ILE A 182 -12.46 5.22 4.86
N GLY A 183 -13.42 4.33 4.66
CA GLY A 183 -14.85 4.68 4.62
C GLY A 183 -15.29 5.46 3.39
N LEU A 184 -14.79 5.16 2.19
CA LEU A 184 -15.24 5.84 0.96
C LEU A 184 -16.74 5.67 0.71
N ALA A 185 -17.28 4.46 0.96
CA ALA A 185 -18.70 4.17 0.77
C ALA A 185 -19.57 5.03 1.69
N GLU A 186 -19.22 5.09 2.97
CA GLU A 186 -19.91 5.86 4.00
C GLU A 186 -19.79 7.37 3.73
N CYS A 187 -18.62 7.81 3.24
CA CYS A 187 -18.41 9.19 2.82
C CYS A 187 -19.36 9.59 1.68
N LEU A 188 -19.48 8.76 0.65
CA LEU A 188 -20.38 8.99 -0.48
C LEU A 188 -21.86 9.00 -0.02
N LYS A 189 -22.23 8.08 0.88
CA LYS A 189 -23.59 8.12 1.49
C LYS A 189 -23.85 9.41 2.25
N ALA A 190 -22.87 9.92 2.98
CA ALA A 190 -23.01 11.20 3.67
C ALA A 190 -23.11 12.40 2.72
N LEU A 191 -22.44 12.34 1.56
CA LEU A 191 -22.42 13.43 0.59
C LEU A 191 -23.62 13.44 -0.35
N ILE A 192 -24.03 12.29 -0.89
CA ILE A 192 -25.02 12.18 -1.96
C ILE A 192 -26.10 11.11 -1.72
N GLY A 193 -26.12 10.50 -0.53
CA GLY A 193 -27.16 9.52 -0.13
C GLY A 193 -26.95 8.10 -0.63
N VAL A 194 -26.02 7.85 -1.56
CA VAL A 194 -25.72 6.55 -2.16
C VAL A 194 -24.21 6.30 -2.25
N HIS A 195 -23.79 5.03 -2.26
CA HIS A 195 -22.35 4.69 -2.37
C HIS A 195 -21.99 4.19 -3.79
N HIS A 196 -20.71 4.04 -4.04
CA HIS A 196 -20.15 3.69 -5.36
C HIS A 196 -20.59 2.34 -5.94
N GLY A 197 -21.17 1.46 -5.15
CA GLY A 197 -21.78 0.21 -5.61
C GLY A 197 -23.27 0.34 -5.97
N GLU A 198 -23.91 1.48 -5.68
CA GLU A 198 -25.35 1.70 -5.87
C GLU A 198 -25.67 2.56 -7.10
N SER A 199 -24.77 3.46 -7.49
CA SER A 199 -24.98 4.31 -8.67
C SER A 199 -23.68 4.67 -9.38
N LYS A 200 -23.80 4.94 -10.69
CA LYS A 200 -22.67 5.39 -11.52
C LYS A 200 -22.14 6.75 -11.08
N GLU A 201 -23.04 7.67 -10.71
CA GLU A 201 -22.68 9.00 -10.20
C GLU A 201 -21.81 8.89 -8.94
N ALA A 202 -22.20 8.04 -8.00
CA ALA A 202 -21.42 7.81 -6.79
C ALA A 202 -20.07 7.17 -7.10
N GLN A 203 -20.01 6.26 -8.09
CA GLN A 203 -18.75 5.68 -8.54
C GLN A 203 -17.81 6.74 -9.12
N GLU A 204 -18.35 7.62 -9.99
CA GLU A 204 -17.58 8.72 -10.60
C GLU A 204 -17.06 9.71 -9.53
N LEU A 205 -17.90 10.07 -8.54
CA LEU A 205 -17.47 10.91 -7.42
C LEU A 205 -16.39 10.21 -6.58
N GLY A 206 -16.56 8.92 -6.30
CA GLY A 206 -15.55 8.11 -5.60
C GLY A 206 -14.22 8.10 -6.33
N LEU A 207 -14.23 7.90 -7.65
CA LEU A 207 -13.02 7.95 -8.50
C LEU A 207 -12.37 9.34 -8.48
N ARG A 208 -13.15 10.42 -8.47
CA ARG A 208 -12.64 11.80 -8.33
C ARG A 208 -11.93 12.02 -6.99
N ILE A 209 -12.53 11.55 -5.90
CA ILE A 209 -11.94 11.66 -4.54
C ILE A 209 -10.61 10.94 -4.49
N ILE A 210 -10.58 9.66 -4.86
CA ILE A 210 -9.36 8.84 -4.83
C ILE A 210 -8.33 9.35 -5.84
N GLY A 211 -8.77 9.76 -7.03
CA GLY A 211 -7.91 10.35 -8.07
C GLY A 211 -7.21 11.63 -7.57
N ARG A 212 -7.92 12.51 -6.86
CA ARG A 212 -7.32 13.72 -6.27
C ARG A 212 -6.29 13.38 -5.19
N MET A 213 -6.62 12.44 -4.30
CA MET A 213 -5.70 11.97 -3.27
C MET A 213 -4.44 11.35 -3.89
N ARG A 214 -4.59 10.53 -4.93
CA ARG A 214 -3.46 9.93 -5.65
C ARG A 214 -2.59 10.98 -6.32
N ALA A 215 -3.19 11.92 -7.06
CA ALA A 215 -2.47 13.00 -7.72
C ALA A 215 -1.64 13.81 -6.71
N ARG A 216 -2.22 14.09 -5.54
CA ARG A 216 -1.49 14.80 -4.46
C ARG A 216 -0.27 14.01 -3.96
N MET A 217 -0.35 12.69 -3.85
CA MET A 217 0.80 11.87 -3.44
C MET A 217 1.89 11.85 -4.51
N ASP A 218 1.50 11.79 -5.76
CA ASP A 218 2.44 11.87 -6.89
C ASP A 218 3.13 13.26 -6.97
N GLU A 219 2.40 14.34 -6.67
CA GLU A 219 2.95 15.70 -6.53
C GLU A 219 3.98 15.79 -5.40
N GLU A 220 3.65 15.23 -4.20
CA GLU A 220 4.57 15.24 -3.07
C GLU A 220 5.82 14.38 -3.32
N SER A 221 5.68 13.26 -4.01
CA SER A 221 6.82 12.45 -4.41
C SER A 221 7.78 13.24 -5.31
N LYS A 222 7.25 13.96 -6.31
CA LYS A 222 8.06 14.81 -7.20
C LYS A 222 8.72 15.97 -6.45
N LYS A 223 7.98 16.62 -5.53
CA LYS A 223 8.46 17.78 -4.77
C LYS A 223 9.56 17.42 -3.77
N THR A 224 9.44 16.27 -3.12
CA THR A 224 10.33 15.88 -2.01
C THR A 224 11.44 14.91 -2.43
N GLY A 225 11.29 14.21 -3.56
CA GLY A 225 12.15 13.10 -3.95
C GLY A 225 11.99 11.86 -3.07
N LEU A 226 10.93 11.80 -2.25
CA LEU A 226 10.60 10.66 -1.40
C LEU A 226 9.45 9.84 -2.00
N ASN A 227 9.33 8.59 -1.58
CA ASN A 227 8.26 7.73 -2.05
C ASN A 227 6.99 7.99 -1.23
N PHE A 228 6.01 8.70 -1.80
CA PHE A 228 4.66 8.79 -1.26
C PHE A 228 3.73 7.81 -1.96
N SER A 229 2.82 7.20 -1.23
CA SER A 229 1.80 6.30 -1.78
C SER A 229 0.43 6.56 -1.16
N LEU A 230 -0.60 6.17 -1.90
CA LEU A 230 -1.98 6.13 -1.40
C LEU A 230 -2.39 4.67 -1.18
N LEU A 231 -3.07 4.39 -0.08
CA LEU A 231 -3.60 3.05 0.19
C LEU A 231 -5.01 3.11 0.81
N ALA A 232 -5.84 2.14 0.46
CA ALA A 232 -7.06 1.87 1.20
C ALA A 232 -6.68 1.13 2.49
N THR A 233 -6.80 1.80 3.62
CA THR A 233 -6.40 1.24 4.93
C THR A 233 -7.35 0.12 5.33
N PRO A 234 -6.85 -1.06 5.74
CA PRO A 234 -7.67 -2.07 6.38
C PRO A 234 -8.33 -1.51 7.63
N ALA A 235 -9.62 -1.72 7.77
CA ALA A 235 -10.41 -1.11 8.84
C ALA A 235 -11.43 -2.09 9.45
N GLU A 236 -11.07 -3.36 9.54
CA GLU A 236 -11.94 -4.47 9.91
C GLU A 236 -12.60 -4.34 11.29
N GLY A 237 -12.19 -3.44 12.13
CA GLY A 237 -12.77 -3.19 13.45
C GLY A 237 -13.47 -1.84 13.59
N LEU A 238 -13.69 -1.12 12.49
CA LEU A 238 -14.28 0.23 12.49
C LEU A 238 -15.69 0.29 11.92
N SER A 239 -16.25 -0.82 11.51
CA SER A 239 -17.63 -0.95 11.02
C SER A 239 -18.61 -1.22 12.15
#